data_6e223fa4b540628683bbbf599b27a6e3
#
_entry.id   6e223fa4b540628683bbbf599b27a6e3
#
_cell.length_a   1.000
_cell.length_b   1.000
_cell.length_c   1.000
_cell.angle_alpha   90.00
_cell.angle_beta   90.00
_cell.angle_gamma   90.00
#
_symmetry.space_group_name_H-M   'P 1'
#
loop_
_entity.id
_entity.type
_entity.pdbx_description
1 polymer ?
#
loop_
_entity_poly.entity_id
_entity_poly.type
_entity_poly.pdbx_seq_one_letter_code
_entity_poly.pdbx_strand_id
1 'polypeptide(L)'
;FLVEEHTTSKRQLLYKRLDADITDLLRVDPDHALGRQYWNDISYANQGALPVELPSVPKGVPAWAFWQLQDLSATRRYIRWWIEQRQVAYGDFGGGISDDSDLVQQWPGVALMGVDP
;
A
#
# COMPACT_ATOMS: atom_id res chain seq x y z
N PHE A 1 1.59 -8.36 -6.42
CA PHE A 1 0.91 -8.55 -7.72
C PHE A 1 0.84 -10.02 -8.11
N LEU A 2 1.96 -10.68 -8.45
CA LEU A 2 1.97 -12.09 -8.90
C LEU A 2 1.30 -13.07 -7.90
N VAL A 3 1.40 -12.80 -6.61
CA VAL A 3 0.81 -13.63 -5.58
C VAL A 3 -0.72 -13.51 -5.57
N GLU A 4 -1.26 -12.35 -5.81
CA GLU A 4 -2.70 -12.08 -5.76
C GLU A 4 -3.44 -12.60 -6.98
N GLU A 5 -2.81 -12.60 -8.14
CA GLU A 5 -3.38 -13.03 -9.42
C GLU A 5 -3.46 -14.55 -9.59
N HIS A 6 -2.91 -15.35 -8.68
CA HIS A 6 -2.91 -16.80 -8.81
C HIS A 6 -4.03 -17.50 -8.04
N THR A 7 -4.35 -18.73 -8.46
CA THR A 7 -5.27 -19.63 -7.75
C THR A 7 -4.82 -19.86 -6.31
N THR A 8 -5.74 -20.15 -5.41
CA THR A 8 -5.48 -20.28 -3.97
C THR A 8 -4.31 -21.20 -3.63
N SER A 9 -4.21 -22.37 -4.30
CA SER A 9 -3.10 -23.31 -4.05
C SER A 9 -1.74 -22.77 -4.48
N LYS A 10 -1.67 -22.16 -5.66
CA LYS A 10 -0.45 -21.50 -6.14
C LYS A 10 -0.11 -20.27 -5.30
N ARG A 11 -1.10 -19.50 -4.89
CA ARG A 11 -0.95 -18.33 -4.03
C ARG A 11 -0.26 -18.71 -2.72
N GLN A 12 -0.70 -19.77 -2.05
CA GLN A 12 -0.07 -20.25 -0.80
C GLN A 12 1.38 -20.65 -0.99
N LEU A 13 1.72 -21.32 -2.09
CA LEU A 13 3.11 -21.67 -2.39
C LEU A 13 3.98 -20.43 -2.65
N LEU A 14 3.45 -19.45 -3.36
CA LEU A 14 4.15 -18.20 -3.65
C LEU A 14 4.35 -17.36 -2.38
N TYR A 15 3.36 -17.31 -1.48
CA TYR A 15 3.54 -16.65 -0.18
C TYR A 15 4.63 -17.30 0.67
N LYS A 16 4.66 -18.64 0.74
CA LYS A 16 5.72 -19.36 1.45
C LYS A 16 7.10 -19.08 0.88
N ARG A 17 7.22 -19.01 -0.45
CA ARG A 17 8.47 -18.67 -1.11
C ARG A 17 8.86 -17.23 -0.84
N LEU A 18 7.92 -16.29 -0.97
CA LEU A 18 8.15 -14.87 -0.70
C LEU A 18 8.62 -14.65 0.74
N ASP A 19 7.97 -15.28 1.71
CA ASP A 19 8.37 -15.24 3.12
C ASP A 19 9.79 -15.76 3.33
N ALA A 20 10.14 -16.89 2.72
CA ALA A 20 11.48 -17.46 2.77
C ALA A 20 12.53 -16.53 2.14
N ASP A 21 12.26 -16.03 0.93
CA ASP A 21 13.19 -15.16 0.19
C ASP A 21 13.43 -13.83 0.96
N ILE A 22 12.37 -13.23 1.54
CA ILE A 22 12.51 -12.01 2.35
C ILE A 22 13.22 -12.30 3.68
N THR A 23 12.92 -13.43 4.30
CA THR A 23 13.61 -13.84 5.53
C THR A 23 15.10 -14.02 5.29
N ASP A 24 15.49 -14.63 4.19
CA ASP A 24 16.90 -14.80 3.81
C ASP A 24 17.58 -13.46 3.49
N LEU A 25 16.89 -12.56 2.81
CA LEU A 25 17.36 -11.20 2.60
C LEU A 25 17.65 -10.50 3.95
N LEU A 26 16.73 -10.57 4.90
CA LEU A 26 16.87 -9.92 6.21
C LEU A 26 17.91 -10.58 7.13
N ARG A 27 18.31 -11.82 6.87
CA ARG A 27 19.47 -12.44 7.53
C ARG A 27 20.79 -11.84 7.07
N VAL A 28 20.87 -11.47 5.78
CA VAL A 28 22.08 -10.88 5.18
C VAL A 28 22.13 -9.38 5.41
N ASP A 29 21.01 -8.70 5.25
CA ASP A 29 20.83 -7.26 5.45
C ASP A 29 19.65 -6.99 6.40
N PRO A 30 19.86 -7.02 7.73
CA PRO A 30 18.80 -6.85 8.72
C PRO A 30 18.12 -5.49 8.67
N ASP A 31 18.78 -4.48 8.12
CA ASP A 31 18.29 -3.10 8.06
C ASP A 31 17.69 -2.72 6.70
N HIS A 32 17.51 -3.70 5.81
CA HIS A 32 16.89 -3.47 4.51
C HIS A 32 15.44 -2.99 4.65
N ALA A 33 15.22 -1.69 4.51
CA ALA A 33 13.96 -1.03 4.84
C ALA A 33 12.75 -1.63 4.09
N LEU A 34 12.88 -1.84 2.78
CA LEU A 34 11.80 -2.41 1.96
C LEU A 34 11.56 -3.90 2.29
N GLY A 35 12.62 -4.65 2.58
CA GLY A 35 12.52 -6.05 3.01
C GLY A 35 11.76 -6.17 4.33
N ARG A 36 12.04 -5.32 5.30
CA ARG A 36 11.31 -5.25 6.58
C ARG A 36 9.84 -4.90 6.39
N GLN A 37 9.55 -3.96 5.51
CA GLN A 37 8.17 -3.59 5.19
C GLN A 37 7.41 -4.79 4.62
N TYR A 38 7.93 -5.45 3.59
CA TYR A 38 7.28 -6.62 3.00
C TYR A 38 7.16 -7.79 3.98
N TRP A 39 8.18 -8.01 4.81
CA TRP A 39 8.14 -9.07 5.81
C TRP A 39 7.03 -8.84 6.85
N ASN A 40 6.81 -7.61 7.27
CA ASN A 40 5.69 -7.24 8.14
C ASN A 40 4.33 -7.42 7.45
N ASP A 41 4.24 -7.07 6.17
CA ASP A 41 2.99 -7.15 5.40
C ASP A 41 2.53 -8.59 5.17
N ILE A 42 3.46 -9.52 4.95
CA ILE A 42 3.14 -10.92 4.63
C ILE A 42 3.05 -11.84 5.86
N SER A 43 3.57 -11.45 6.99
CA SER A 43 3.60 -12.27 8.19
C SER A 43 2.69 -11.73 9.28
N TYR A 44 1.56 -12.39 9.52
CA TYR A 44 0.66 -12.06 10.64
C TYR A 44 1.35 -12.11 12.01
N ALA A 45 2.37 -12.95 12.16
CA ALA A 45 3.16 -13.04 13.38
C ALA A 45 4.00 -11.80 13.66
N ASN A 46 4.25 -11.00 12.63
CA ASN A 46 5.17 -9.85 12.68
C ASN A 46 4.45 -8.50 12.77
N GLN A 47 3.13 -8.49 12.83
CA GLN A 47 2.30 -7.28 12.85
C GLN A 47 2.51 -6.35 14.06
N GLY A 48 3.49 -6.61 14.90
CA GLY A 48 3.82 -5.74 16.03
C GLY A 48 4.83 -4.64 15.76
N ALA A 49 5.42 -4.59 14.57
CA ALA A 49 6.52 -3.68 14.27
C ALA A 49 6.29 -2.92 12.96
N LEU A 50 5.19 -2.20 12.87
CA LEU A 50 5.07 -1.19 11.81
C LEU A 50 6.11 -0.09 12.11
N PRO A 51 7.10 0.12 11.22
CA PRO A 51 8.09 1.19 11.40
C PRO A 51 7.49 2.58 11.12
N VAL A 52 6.16 2.68 11.10
CA VAL A 52 5.44 3.93 10.88
C VAL A 52 5.07 4.49 12.24
N GLU A 53 5.73 5.57 12.63
CA GLU A 53 5.28 6.37 13.77
C GLU A 53 3.91 6.97 13.43
N LEU A 54 2.88 6.42 14.05
CA LEU A 54 1.54 6.97 13.93
C LEU A 54 1.46 8.29 14.70
N PRO A 55 0.91 9.35 14.09
CA PRO A 55 0.73 10.62 14.78
C PRO A 55 -0.25 10.46 15.95
N SER A 56 0.00 11.17 17.05
CA SER A 56 -0.90 11.17 18.20
C SER A 56 -2.16 11.97 17.91
N VAL A 57 -3.32 11.48 18.40
CA VAL A 57 -4.59 12.21 18.29
C VAL A 57 -4.54 13.47 19.15
N PRO A 58 -4.76 14.67 18.60
CA PRO A 58 -4.75 15.91 19.37
C PRO A 58 -5.83 15.91 20.45
N LYS A 59 -5.53 16.56 21.59
CA LYS A 59 -6.48 16.69 22.70
C LYS A 59 -7.77 17.41 22.23
N GLY A 60 -8.92 16.81 22.53
CA GLY A 60 -10.22 17.37 22.20
C GLY A 60 -10.73 17.05 20.79
N VAL A 61 -9.96 16.34 19.99
CA VAL A 61 -10.37 15.87 18.67
C VAL A 61 -10.89 14.43 18.79
N PRO A 62 -12.08 14.10 18.25
CA PRO A 62 -12.54 12.72 18.20
C PRO A 62 -11.57 11.85 17.39
N ALA A 63 -11.14 10.72 17.95
CA ALA A 63 -10.15 9.86 17.32
C ALA A 63 -10.57 9.40 15.91
N TRP A 64 -11.85 9.06 15.71
CA TRP A 64 -12.37 8.65 14.41
C TRP A 64 -12.22 9.75 13.34
N ALA A 65 -12.49 11.01 13.71
CA ALA A 65 -12.39 12.14 12.78
C ALA A 65 -10.91 12.41 12.41
N PHE A 66 -10.02 12.32 13.40
CA PHE A 66 -8.59 12.45 13.15
C PHE A 66 -8.09 11.38 12.19
N TRP A 67 -8.39 10.11 12.44
CA TRP A 67 -7.93 9.00 11.60
C TRP A 67 -8.54 9.06 10.20
N GLN A 68 -9.81 9.44 10.08
CA GLN A 68 -10.43 9.64 8.77
C GLN A 68 -9.70 10.72 7.95
N LEU A 69 -9.32 11.83 8.57
CA LEU A 69 -8.55 12.87 7.88
C LEU A 69 -7.14 12.39 7.51
N GLN A 70 -6.49 11.58 8.35
CA GLN A 70 -5.19 11.00 8.02
C GLN A 70 -5.28 10.06 6.83
N ASP A 71 -6.29 9.19 6.80
CA ASP A 71 -6.55 8.27 5.71
C ASP A 71 -6.83 9.00 4.39
N LEU A 72 -7.75 9.95 4.38
CA LEU A 72 -8.04 10.78 3.21
C LEU A 72 -6.80 11.55 2.71
N SER A 73 -5.99 12.07 3.63
CA SER A 73 -4.75 12.76 3.27
C SER A 73 -3.71 11.81 2.67
N ALA A 74 -3.60 10.59 3.20
CA ALA A 74 -2.72 9.57 2.65
C ALA A 74 -3.19 9.13 1.26
N THR A 75 -4.47 8.89 1.09
CA THR A 75 -5.10 8.53 -0.19
C THR A 75 -4.87 9.63 -1.24
N ARG A 76 -5.07 10.88 -0.87
CA ARG A 76 -4.79 12.02 -1.75
C ARG A 76 -3.32 12.05 -2.20
N ARG A 77 -2.37 11.88 -1.27
CA ARG A 77 -0.93 11.84 -1.61
C ARG A 77 -0.62 10.69 -2.55
N TYR A 78 -1.21 9.52 -2.31
CA TYR A 78 -1.05 8.34 -3.16
C TYR A 78 -1.56 8.59 -4.58
N ILE A 79 -2.78 9.12 -4.74
CA ILE A 79 -3.38 9.45 -6.04
C ILE A 79 -2.50 10.46 -6.80
N ARG A 80 -2.11 11.56 -6.14
CA ARG A 80 -1.28 12.59 -6.75
C ARG A 80 0.08 12.04 -7.18
N TRP A 81 0.69 11.19 -6.35
CA TRP A 81 1.94 10.55 -6.72
C TRP A 81 1.81 9.71 -8.00
N TRP A 82 0.74 8.94 -8.14
CA TRP A 82 0.49 8.17 -9.36
C TRP A 82 0.30 9.07 -10.57
N ILE A 83 -0.51 10.12 -10.46
CA ILE A 83 -0.75 11.09 -11.53
C ILE A 83 0.57 11.79 -11.94
N GLU A 84 1.35 12.26 -10.98
CA GLU A 84 2.54 13.06 -11.24
C GLU A 84 3.75 12.23 -11.67
N GLN A 85 3.87 11.00 -11.19
CA GLN A 85 5.08 10.20 -11.38
C GLN A 85 4.91 9.02 -12.34
N ARG A 86 3.70 8.58 -12.59
CA ARG A 86 3.41 7.36 -13.36
C ARG A 86 2.50 7.57 -14.56
N GLN A 87 1.67 8.58 -14.56
CA GLN A 87 0.78 8.86 -15.67
C GLN A 87 1.58 9.25 -16.92
N VAL A 88 1.34 8.55 -18.01
CA VAL A 88 1.91 8.91 -19.32
C VAL A 88 1.08 10.00 -20.01
N ALA A 89 1.62 10.61 -21.06
CA ALA A 89 1.03 11.78 -21.70
C ALA A 89 -0.41 11.59 -22.23
N TYR A 90 -0.80 10.36 -22.53
CA TYR A 90 -2.15 10.04 -23.01
C TYR A 90 -3.10 9.53 -21.90
N GLY A 91 -2.70 9.64 -20.63
CA GLY A 91 -3.55 9.41 -19.48
C GLY A 91 -3.50 8.03 -18.84
N ASP A 92 -2.79 7.08 -19.43
CA ASP A 92 -2.59 5.72 -18.90
C ASP A 92 -1.55 5.72 -17.76
N PHE A 93 -1.62 4.74 -16.86
CA PHE A 93 -0.68 4.54 -15.76
C PHE A 93 0.38 3.45 -16.03
N GLY A 94 0.46 2.96 -17.25
CA GLY A 94 1.51 2.05 -17.71
C GLY A 94 1.30 0.58 -17.36
N GLY A 95 0.13 0.20 -16.92
CA GLY A 95 -0.25 -1.19 -16.69
C GLY A 95 -0.43 -2.02 -17.96
N GLY A 96 -0.47 -1.37 -19.07
CA GLY A 96 -0.36 -1.95 -20.44
C GLY A 96 -1.56 -2.70 -20.93
N ILE A 97 -2.37 -3.35 -20.15
CA ILE A 97 -3.47 -4.16 -20.69
C ILE A 97 -4.73 -4.19 -19.84
N SER A 98 -4.78 -3.90 -18.57
CA SER A 98 -6.08 -4.12 -17.93
C SER A 98 -6.30 -3.53 -16.57
N ASP A 99 -5.29 -3.23 -15.84
CA ASP A 99 -5.51 -3.15 -14.40
C ASP A 99 -5.48 -1.73 -13.83
N ASP A 100 -5.41 -0.73 -14.70
CA ASP A 100 -5.56 0.66 -14.30
C ASP A 100 -6.95 0.93 -13.70
N SER A 101 -7.97 0.17 -14.11
CA SER A 101 -9.32 0.28 -13.54
C SER A 101 -9.34 -0.08 -12.05
N ASP A 102 -8.62 -1.11 -11.63
CA ASP A 102 -8.54 -1.51 -10.22
C ASP A 102 -7.81 -0.47 -9.38
N LEU A 103 -6.80 0.16 -9.96
CA LEU A 103 -6.07 1.25 -9.32
C LEU A 103 -6.93 2.50 -9.13
N VAL A 104 -7.69 2.89 -10.16
CA VAL A 104 -8.36 4.21 -10.21
C VAL A 104 -9.84 4.19 -9.84
N GLN A 105 -10.48 3.02 -9.77
CA GLN A 105 -11.94 2.91 -9.59
C GLN A 105 -12.47 3.62 -8.35
N GLN A 106 -11.67 3.80 -7.32
CA GLN A 106 -12.04 4.46 -6.07
C GLN A 106 -11.73 5.97 -6.07
N TRP A 107 -10.92 6.46 -7.01
CA TRP A 107 -10.49 7.87 -7.02
C TRP A 107 -11.62 8.87 -7.21
N PRO A 108 -12.65 8.62 -8.06
CA PRO A 108 -13.78 9.51 -8.18
C PRO A 108 -14.51 9.74 -6.85
N GLY A 109 -14.54 8.75 -5.95
CA GLY A 109 -15.12 8.89 -4.62
C GLY A 109 -14.39 9.94 -3.78
N VAL A 110 -13.06 9.99 -3.87
CA VAL A 110 -12.24 10.99 -3.15
C VAL A 110 -12.51 12.41 -3.67
N ALA A 111 -12.65 12.58 -4.99
CA ALA A 111 -13.00 13.85 -5.60
C ALA A 111 -14.42 14.29 -5.20
N LEU A 112 -15.40 13.38 -5.25
CA LEU A 112 -16.78 13.65 -4.84
C LEU A 112 -16.92 14.04 -3.35
N MET A 113 -16.03 13.55 -2.50
CA MET A 113 -15.95 13.98 -1.10
C MET A 113 -15.26 15.35 -0.91
N GLY A 114 -14.84 16.00 -1.98
CA GLY A 114 -14.19 17.31 -1.93
C GLY A 114 -12.77 17.28 -1.34
N VAL A 115 -12.15 16.11 -1.26
CA VAL A 115 -10.79 15.97 -0.73
C VAL A 115 -9.75 16.43 -1.74
N ASP A 116 -9.99 16.19 -3.02
CA ASP A 116 -9.15 16.64 -4.13
C ASP A 116 -10.02 16.73 -5.40
N PRO A 117 -10.61 17.92 -5.69
CA PRO A 117 -11.47 18.13 -6.84
C PRO A 117 -10.68 18.15 -8.16
#